data_fb971ef40970f305eb47e1345558e441
#
_entry.id   fb971ef40970f305eb47e1345558e441
#
_cell.length_a   1.000
_cell.length_b   1.000
_cell.length_c   1.000
_cell.angle_alpha   90.00
_cell.angle_beta   90.00
_cell.angle_gamma   90.00
#
_symmetry.space_group_name_H-M   'P 1'
#
loop_
_entity.id
_entity.type
_entity.pdbx_description
1 polymer ?
#
loop_
_entity_poly.entity_id
_entity_poly.type
_entity_poly.pdbx_seq_one_letter_code
_entity_poly.pdbx_strand_id
1 'polypeptide(L)'
;MKEVEHPCEPEIANIVCSDTNVANMHLPVIDFDFDAQLVPSSTQGHHHLYINKPVTKRQYKRLLKAMVKAGLVEKGYCTSFKHRGYTAVRKPGVHKDDER
;
A
#
# COMPACT_ATOMS: atom_id res chain seq x y z
N MET A 1 -19.75 -5.88 -4.67
CA MET A 1 -19.51 -4.62 -3.97
C MET A 1 -19.41 -3.49 -4.98
N LYS A 2 -20.04 -2.38 -4.69
CA LYS A 2 -20.00 -1.26 -5.60
C LYS A 2 -18.62 -0.61 -5.61
N GLU A 3 -18.10 -0.39 -6.80
CA GLU A 3 -16.78 0.22 -6.94
C GLU A 3 -16.78 1.67 -6.46
N VAL A 4 -15.75 2.04 -5.74
CA VAL A 4 -15.59 3.40 -5.25
C VAL A 4 -14.87 4.22 -6.31
N GLU A 5 -15.43 5.36 -6.65
CA GLU A 5 -14.82 6.25 -7.62
C GLU A 5 -13.66 7.02 -6.99
N HIS A 6 -12.78 7.52 -7.85
CA HIS A 6 -11.65 8.35 -7.44
C HIS A 6 -12.10 9.55 -6.60
N PRO A 7 -11.18 10.12 -5.81
CA PRO A 7 -11.51 11.29 -5.01
C PRO A 7 -12.18 12.35 -5.86
N CYS A 8 -13.23 12.92 -5.32
CA CYS A 8 -13.94 13.97 -6.05
C CYS A 8 -13.04 15.19 -6.20
N GLU A 9 -13.04 15.75 -7.40
CA GLU A 9 -12.34 16.97 -7.65
C GLU A 9 -13.32 18.13 -7.46
N PRO A 10 -12.93 19.17 -6.72
CA PRO A 10 -13.76 20.37 -6.67
C PRO A 10 -13.83 20.99 -8.06
N GLU A 11 -14.91 21.72 -8.34
CA GLU A 11 -15.07 22.39 -9.63
C GLU A 11 -13.92 23.33 -9.94
N ILE A 12 -13.29 23.87 -8.91
CA ILE A 12 -12.07 24.65 -9.08
C ILE A 12 -10.91 23.69 -8.91
N ALA A 13 -10.49 23.10 -9.96
CA ALA A 13 -9.73 21.89 -10.04
C ALA A 13 -8.26 21.96 -9.57
N ASN A 14 -7.96 22.57 -8.45
CA ASN A 14 -6.59 22.61 -7.91
C ASN A 14 -6.37 21.69 -6.72
N ILE A 15 -7.42 21.05 -6.26
CA ILE A 15 -7.35 20.23 -5.05
C ILE A 15 -7.94 18.87 -5.32
N VAL A 16 -7.22 17.83 -4.92
CA VAL A 16 -7.73 16.46 -4.93
C VAL A 16 -8.03 16.08 -3.50
N CYS A 17 -9.26 15.64 -3.24
CA CYS A 17 -9.66 15.25 -1.90
C CYS A 17 -9.89 13.74 -1.81
N SER A 18 -9.96 13.22 -0.60
CA SER A 18 -10.19 11.80 -0.36
C SER A 18 -11.66 11.39 -0.40
N ASP A 19 -12.57 12.33 -0.46
CA ASP A 19 -14.00 12.02 -0.48
C ASP A 19 -14.38 11.23 -1.73
N THR A 20 -15.39 10.39 -1.57
CA THR A 20 -15.92 9.58 -2.67
C THR A 20 -17.42 9.78 -2.80
N ASN A 21 -17.97 9.16 -3.82
CA ASN A 21 -19.43 9.14 -4.03
C ASN A 21 -20.17 8.18 -3.09
N VAL A 22 -19.42 7.50 -2.21
CA VAL A 22 -19.99 6.56 -1.23
C VAL A 22 -19.77 7.12 0.17
N ALA A 23 -20.85 7.24 0.96
CA ALA A 23 -20.77 7.79 2.31
C ALA A 23 -19.79 6.99 3.17
N ASN A 24 -18.97 7.70 3.95
CA ASN A 24 -17.98 7.12 4.86
C ASN A 24 -16.87 6.31 4.19
N MET A 25 -16.73 6.44 2.88
CA MET A 25 -15.66 5.79 2.14
C MET A 25 -14.69 6.84 1.59
N HIS A 26 -13.41 6.56 1.71
CA HIS A 26 -12.36 7.45 1.23
C HIS A 26 -11.37 6.71 0.35
N LEU A 27 -10.86 7.40 -0.64
CA LEU A 27 -9.66 6.99 -1.36
C LEU A 27 -8.51 7.80 -0.76
N PRO A 28 -7.59 7.17 -0.04
CA PRO A 28 -6.57 7.92 0.70
C PRO A 28 -5.74 8.83 -0.20
N VAL A 29 -5.61 10.07 0.20
CA VAL A 29 -4.73 11.05 -0.43
C VAL A 29 -3.84 11.58 0.69
N ILE A 30 -2.55 11.31 0.60
CA ILE A 30 -1.61 11.57 1.69
C ILE A 30 -0.45 12.38 1.16
N ASP A 31 -0.18 13.48 1.82
CA ASP A 31 1.01 14.29 1.55
C ASP A 31 2.19 13.61 2.22
N PHE A 32 2.96 12.89 1.43
CA PHE A 32 4.00 12.02 1.95
C PHE A 32 5.35 12.77 2.02
N ASP A 33 6.00 12.71 3.17
CA ASP A 33 7.18 13.53 3.43
C ASP A 33 8.49 12.95 2.90
N PHE A 34 8.48 11.74 2.40
CA PHE A 34 9.69 11.07 1.93
C PHE A 34 9.49 10.46 0.56
N ASP A 35 10.59 10.12 -0.10
CA ASP A 35 10.50 9.47 -1.39
C ASP A 35 9.87 8.08 -1.26
N ALA A 36 9.03 7.77 -2.22
CA ALA A 36 8.40 6.46 -2.30
C ALA A 36 8.20 6.10 -3.76
N GLN A 37 8.20 4.80 -4.04
CA GLN A 37 7.95 4.30 -5.39
C GLN A 37 6.91 3.21 -5.33
N LEU A 38 5.96 3.27 -6.24
CA LEU A 38 4.97 2.22 -6.43
C LEU A 38 5.28 1.56 -7.77
N VAL A 39 5.72 0.31 -7.72
CA VAL A 39 6.19 -0.43 -8.90
C VAL A 39 5.25 -1.59 -9.17
N PRO A 40 4.76 -1.76 -10.42
CA PRO A 40 3.95 -2.93 -10.73
C PRO A 40 4.71 -4.22 -10.43
N SER A 41 4.03 -5.17 -9.78
CA SER A 41 4.61 -6.49 -9.55
C SER A 41 4.38 -7.39 -10.76
N SER A 42 4.93 -8.61 -10.73
CA SER A 42 4.69 -9.60 -11.77
C SER A 42 3.24 -10.10 -11.79
N THR A 43 2.52 -9.92 -10.70
CA THR A 43 1.11 -10.28 -10.61
C THR A 43 0.26 -9.10 -11.05
N GLN A 44 -0.56 -9.32 -12.05
CA GLN A 44 -1.41 -8.25 -12.58
C GLN A 44 -2.28 -7.65 -11.47
N GLY A 45 -2.32 -6.32 -11.44
CA GLY A 45 -3.12 -5.59 -10.45
C GLY A 45 -2.45 -5.44 -9.08
N HIS A 46 -1.27 -6.01 -8.90
CA HIS A 46 -0.52 -5.89 -7.66
C HIS A 46 0.69 -4.98 -7.83
N HIS A 47 1.13 -4.39 -6.74
CA HIS A 47 2.23 -3.44 -6.75
C HIS A 47 3.13 -3.66 -5.54
N HIS A 48 4.38 -3.24 -5.69
CA HIS A 48 5.32 -3.17 -4.57
C HIS A 48 5.55 -1.72 -4.21
N LEU A 49 5.42 -1.40 -2.94
CA LEU A 49 5.64 -0.04 -2.44
C LEU A 49 6.96 0.02 -1.70
N TYR A 50 7.83 0.91 -2.15
CA TYR A 50 9.12 1.16 -1.51
C TYR A 50 9.08 2.55 -0.88
N ILE A 51 9.30 2.61 0.42
CA ILE A 51 9.31 3.87 1.17
C ILE A 51 10.73 4.13 1.63
N ASN A 52 11.29 5.26 1.22
CA ASN A 52 12.68 5.62 1.54
C ASN A 52 12.75 6.37 2.86
N LYS A 53 12.33 5.70 3.93
CA LYS A 53 12.38 6.25 5.28
C LYS A 53 12.61 5.12 6.27
N PRO A 54 13.78 5.06 6.93
CA PRO A 54 14.00 4.05 7.96
C PRO A 54 13.01 4.24 9.11
N VAL A 55 12.47 3.14 9.56
CA VAL A 55 11.57 3.12 10.73
C VAL A 55 12.00 1.98 11.64
N THR A 56 11.63 2.08 12.91
CA THR A 56 11.94 0.99 13.84
C THR A 56 11.08 -0.23 13.52
N LYS A 57 11.52 -1.38 13.98
CA LYS A 57 10.77 -2.62 13.84
C LYS A 57 9.36 -2.49 14.42
N ARG A 58 9.25 -1.83 15.56
CA ARG A 58 7.97 -1.62 16.23
C ARG A 58 7.05 -0.72 15.39
N GLN A 59 7.59 0.35 14.84
CA GLN A 59 6.84 1.25 13.97
C GLN A 59 6.37 0.52 12.71
N TYR A 60 7.24 -0.26 12.10
CA TYR A 60 6.90 -1.00 10.91
C TYR A 60 5.79 -2.02 11.16
N LYS A 61 5.89 -2.74 12.28
CA LYS A 61 4.86 -3.69 12.67
C LYS A 61 3.49 -3.03 12.80
N ARG A 62 3.44 -1.85 13.41
CA ARG A 62 2.20 -1.09 13.56
C ARG A 62 1.64 -0.65 12.21
N LEU A 63 2.52 -0.18 11.34
CA LEU A 63 2.13 0.21 9.99
C LEU A 63 1.53 -0.96 9.22
N LEU A 64 2.20 -2.11 9.23
CA LEU A 64 1.70 -3.31 8.54
C LEU A 64 0.35 -3.75 9.09
N LYS A 65 0.18 -3.73 10.39
CA LYS A 65 -1.10 -4.09 11.00
C LYS A 65 -2.23 -3.17 10.54
N ALA A 66 -1.96 -1.88 10.47
CA ALA A 66 -2.94 -0.91 10.01
C ALA A 66 -3.30 -1.15 8.55
N MET A 67 -2.32 -1.43 7.71
CA MET A 67 -2.54 -1.71 6.30
C MET A 67 -3.35 -2.99 6.09
N VAL A 68 -3.08 -4.02 6.88
CA VAL A 68 -3.85 -5.27 6.82
C VAL A 68 -5.30 -5.01 7.22
N LYS A 69 -5.52 -4.25 8.28
CA LYS A 69 -6.87 -3.90 8.73
C LYS A 69 -7.64 -3.10 7.69
N ALA A 70 -6.95 -2.24 6.96
CA ALA A 70 -7.57 -1.45 5.90
C ALA A 70 -7.78 -2.26 4.61
N GLY A 71 -7.30 -3.49 4.56
CA GLY A 71 -7.44 -4.33 3.38
C GLY A 71 -6.48 -4.00 2.25
N LEU A 72 -5.43 -3.23 2.55
CA LEU A 72 -4.45 -2.81 1.53
C LEU A 72 -3.35 -3.84 1.32
N VAL A 73 -3.08 -4.68 2.31
CA VAL A 73 -2.01 -5.67 2.32
C VAL A 73 -2.54 -6.96 2.90
N GLU A 74 -2.10 -8.08 2.37
CA GLU A 74 -2.52 -9.39 2.87
C GLU A 74 -1.98 -9.67 4.27
N LYS A 75 -2.77 -10.37 5.07
CA LYS A 75 -2.40 -10.74 6.43
C LYS A 75 -1.07 -11.48 6.50
N GLY A 76 -0.77 -12.29 5.49
CA GLY A 76 0.48 -13.05 5.44
C GLY A 76 1.73 -12.19 5.53
N TYR A 77 1.66 -10.95 5.06
CA TYR A 77 2.79 -10.01 5.14
C TYR A 77 3.14 -9.71 6.59
N CYS A 78 2.15 -9.45 7.42
CA CYS A 78 2.36 -9.18 8.84
C CYS A 78 2.87 -10.41 9.57
N THR A 79 2.32 -11.58 9.24
CA THR A 79 2.76 -12.85 9.83
C THR A 79 4.21 -13.15 9.48
N SER A 80 4.59 -12.95 8.21
CA SER A 80 5.97 -13.14 7.77
C SER A 80 6.94 -12.21 8.51
N PHE A 81 6.54 -10.97 8.71
CA PHE A 81 7.35 -10.02 9.44
C PHE A 81 7.59 -10.48 10.89
N LYS A 82 6.55 -10.99 11.54
CA LYS A 82 6.69 -11.50 12.91
C LYS A 82 7.68 -12.66 13.00
N HIS A 83 7.69 -13.54 12.01
CA HIS A 83 8.57 -14.71 12.00
C HIS A 83 9.98 -14.39 11.56
N ARG A 84 10.14 -13.59 10.51
CA ARG A 84 11.45 -13.34 9.91
C ARG A 84 12.11 -12.05 10.38
N GLY A 85 11.32 -11.10 10.85
CA GLY A 85 11.82 -9.80 11.26
C GLY A 85 12.04 -8.81 10.11
N TYR A 86 11.58 -9.17 8.91
CA TYR A 86 11.64 -8.30 7.73
C TYR A 86 10.57 -8.71 6.74
N THR A 87 10.28 -7.82 5.79
CA THR A 87 9.43 -8.15 4.64
C THR A 87 10.28 -8.17 3.38
N ALA A 88 9.82 -8.91 2.39
CA ALA A 88 10.54 -9.01 1.13
C ALA A 88 9.54 -9.13 -0.02
N VAL A 89 9.94 -8.64 -1.18
CA VAL A 89 9.17 -8.78 -2.41
C VAL A 89 10.13 -9.26 -3.50
N ARG A 90 9.58 -9.98 -4.48
CA ARG A 90 10.36 -10.38 -5.64
C ARG A 90 10.52 -9.20 -6.58
N LYS A 91 11.69 -9.08 -7.17
CA LYS A 91 11.88 -8.07 -8.21
C LYS A 91 10.91 -8.35 -9.37
N PRO A 92 10.48 -7.31 -10.09
CA PRO A 92 9.64 -7.51 -11.27
C PRO A 92 10.28 -8.53 -12.23
N GLY A 93 9.47 -9.44 -12.74
CA GLY A 93 9.94 -10.49 -13.64
C GLY A 93 10.48 -11.75 -12.97
N VAL A 94 10.67 -11.72 -11.64
CA VAL A 94 11.11 -12.91 -10.89
C VAL A 94 9.88 -13.67 -10.41
N HIS A 95 9.80 -14.94 -10.77
CA HIS A 95 8.70 -15.79 -10.38
C HIS A 95 9.08 -16.68 -9.21
N LYS A 96 8.07 -17.24 -8.54
CA LYS A 96 8.29 -18.07 -7.37
C LYS A 96 9.22 -19.25 -7.65
N ASP A 97 9.16 -19.82 -8.85
CA ASP A 97 9.98 -20.96 -9.23
C ASP A 97 11.46 -20.62 -9.40
N ASP A 98 11.76 -19.34 -9.58
CA ASP A 98 13.13 -18.85 -9.75
C ASP A 98 13.81 -18.55 -8.41
N GLU A 99 13.05 -18.60 -7.33
CA GLU A 99 13.55 -18.31 -6.00
C GLU A 99 14.30 -19.49 -5.43
N ARG A 100 15.44 -19.23 -4.83
CA ARG A 100 16.27 -20.25 -4.20
C ARG A 100 16.58 -19.86 -2.77
#